data_33d0521335a91be05e492224d8737d57
#
_entry.id   33d0521335a91be05e492224d8737d57
#
_cell.length_a   1.000
_cell.length_b   1.000
_cell.length_c   1.000
_cell.angle_alpha   90.00
_cell.angle_beta   90.00
_cell.angle_gamma   90.00
#
_symmetry.space_group_name_H-M   'P 1'
#
loop_
_entity.id
_entity.type
_entity.pdbx_description
1 polymer ?
#
loop_
_entity_poly.entity_id
_entity_poly.type
_entity_poly.pdbx_seq_one_letter_code
_entity_poly.pdbx_strand_id
1 'polypeptide(L)'
;MEKFSVLMSVYFKEDPNYFKSSLESVLINQTLRPTELVLICDGDLTPGLEGVIDDFKRQFPDVLKVYRKENGGLGRALDFGLSKCNCDLVARMDTDDVAKSNRFDKQIQVFKEHPEYDVVGAWVDEFNEDISNVISTRVLPEYSDEIYEFAKKRNPINHPVAMFRKMAVEAAGGYKHFPLFEDYYLWVRMLLNGSKFYNIPESLLYFRSSPEMFKRRGGFSYACVETRYLWHIHQLGLVGFGQTCMNIPLRFFARVIPNKFRGLVYKRLLR
;
A
#
# COMPACT_ATOMS: atom_id res chain seq x y z
N MET A 1 7.17 -17.00 -18.73
CA MET A 1 6.98 -15.70 -18.04
C MET A 1 6.38 -15.98 -16.68
N GLU A 2 6.88 -15.32 -15.63
CA GLU A 2 6.30 -15.44 -14.28
C GLU A 2 4.89 -14.87 -14.30
N LYS A 3 3.94 -15.62 -13.73
CA LYS A 3 2.54 -15.18 -13.64
C LYS A 3 2.34 -14.38 -12.35
N PHE A 4 1.64 -13.25 -12.43
CA PHE A 4 1.27 -12.45 -11.27
C PHE A 4 -0.09 -11.81 -11.44
N SER A 5 -0.76 -11.57 -10.31
CA SER A 5 -2.01 -10.84 -10.22
C SER A 5 -1.73 -9.39 -9.79
N VAL A 6 -2.50 -8.44 -10.31
CA VAL A 6 -2.58 -7.09 -9.71
C VAL A 6 -3.85 -7.03 -8.87
N LEU A 7 -3.74 -6.56 -7.63
CA LEU A 7 -4.87 -6.40 -6.70
C LEU A 7 -5.14 -4.93 -6.45
N MET A 8 -6.34 -4.49 -6.82
CA MET A 8 -6.83 -3.12 -6.64
C MET A 8 -8.20 -3.11 -5.93
N SER A 9 -8.50 -2.03 -5.24
CA SER A 9 -9.83 -1.78 -4.68
C SER A 9 -10.26 -0.35 -4.96
N VAL A 10 -11.47 -0.18 -5.45
CA VAL A 10 -12.10 1.11 -5.78
C VAL A 10 -13.36 1.30 -4.92
N TYR A 11 -13.63 2.54 -4.51
CA TYR A 11 -14.83 2.92 -3.76
C TYR A 11 -15.40 4.25 -4.29
N PHE A 12 -16.59 4.63 -3.88
CA PHE A 12 -17.40 5.72 -4.49
C PHE A 12 -16.76 7.14 -4.42
N LYS A 13 -15.74 7.36 -3.57
CA LYS A 13 -15.08 8.67 -3.45
C LYS A 13 -13.88 8.84 -4.37
N GLU A 14 -13.52 7.81 -5.13
CA GLU A 14 -12.40 7.87 -6.06
C GLU A 14 -12.72 8.80 -7.24
N ASP A 15 -11.70 9.48 -7.75
CA ASP A 15 -11.81 10.27 -8.98
C ASP A 15 -11.72 9.37 -10.22
N PRO A 16 -12.71 9.40 -11.14
CA PRO A 16 -12.68 8.56 -12.34
C PRO A 16 -11.45 8.77 -13.24
N ASN A 17 -10.88 9.99 -13.28
CA ASN A 17 -9.71 10.28 -14.10
C ASN A 17 -8.44 9.68 -13.46
N TYR A 18 -8.31 9.78 -12.11
CA TYR A 18 -7.20 9.15 -11.40
C TYR A 18 -7.27 7.63 -11.53
N PHE A 19 -8.46 7.07 -11.37
CA PHE A 19 -8.69 5.65 -11.54
C PHE A 19 -8.36 5.16 -12.95
N LYS A 20 -8.77 5.90 -13.98
CA LYS A 20 -8.40 5.61 -15.38
C LYS A 20 -6.89 5.62 -15.57
N SER A 21 -6.20 6.66 -15.09
CA SER A 21 -4.73 6.77 -15.19
C SER A 21 -4.01 5.63 -14.48
N SER A 22 -4.54 5.20 -13.31
CA SER A 22 -4.02 4.06 -12.57
C SER A 22 -4.14 2.77 -13.37
N LEU A 23 -5.31 2.48 -13.93
CA LEU A 23 -5.54 1.30 -14.79
C LEU A 23 -4.67 1.32 -16.05
N GLU A 24 -4.53 2.47 -16.72
CA GLU A 24 -3.63 2.64 -17.87
C GLU A 24 -2.18 2.29 -17.48
N SER A 25 -1.74 2.75 -16.32
CA SER A 25 -0.37 2.54 -15.84
C SER A 25 -0.03 1.07 -15.60
N VAL A 26 -1.00 0.23 -15.22
CA VAL A 26 -0.78 -1.19 -14.89
C VAL A 26 -1.17 -2.16 -16.02
N LEU A 27 -2.09 -1.78 -16.92
CA LEU A 27 -2.57 -2.65 -18.00
C LEU A 27 -1.96 -2.31 -19.36
N ILE A 28 -1.65 -1.04 -19.63
CA ILE A 28 -1.21 -0.56 -20.95
C ILE A 28 0.29 -0.25 -20.92
N ASN A 29 0.74 0.55 -19.94
CA ASN A 29 2.04 1.21 -19.96
C ASN A 29 3.17 0.38 -19.32
N GLN A 30 2.96 -0.90 -19.00
CA GLN A 30 3.97 -1.77 -18.41
C GLN A 30 4.78 -2.51 -19.46
N THR A 31 6.10 -2.64 -19.23
CA THR A 31 6.99 -3.52 -20.00
C THR A 31 6.65 -5.00 -19.81
N LEU A 32 6.23 -5.37 -18.58
CA LEU A 32 5.71 -6.69 -18.22
C LEU A 32 4.28 -6.57 -17.76
N ARG A 33 3.33 -7.14 -18.51
CA ARG A 33 1.91 -7.06 -18.21
C ARG A 33 1.47 -8.13 -17.19
N PRO A 34 0.48 -7.82 -16.33
CA PRO A 34 -0.07 -8.81 -15.40
C PRO A 34 -0.83 -9.91 -16.14
N THR A 35 -0.88 -11.09 -15.52
CA THR A 35 -1.73 -12.22 -15.98
C THR A 35 -3.20 -11.92 -15.73
N GLU A 36 -3.50 -11.27 -14.63
CA GLU A 36 -4.84 -10.79 -14.27
C GLU A 36 -4.76 -9.53 -13.41
N LEU A 37 -5.81 -8.72 -13.48
CA LEU A 37 -6.07 -7.63 -12.55
C LEU A 37 -7.38 -7.94 -11.84
N VAL A 38 -7.30 -8.14 -10.53
CA VAL A 38 -8.43 -8.35 -9.62
C VAL A 38 -8.83 -7.00 -9.04
N LEU A 39 -9.97 -6.48 -9.49
CA LEU A 39 -10.54 -5.20 -9.04
C LEU A 39 -11.73 -5.47 -8.11
N ILE A 40 -11.66 -4.94 -6.89
CA ILE A 40 -12.74 -5.01 -5.91
C ILE A 40 -13.48 -3.68 -5.84
N CYS A 41 -14.76 -3.69 -6.18
CA CYS A 41 -15.68 -2.58 -5.95
C CYS A 41 -16.19 -2.67 -4.51
N ASP A 42 -15.70 -1.78 -3.62
CA ASP A 42 -16.06 -1.76 -2.20
C ASP A 42 -17.29 -0.87 -1.97
N GLY A 43 -18.47 -1.41 -2.22
CA GLY A 43 -19.77 -0.75 -2.25
C GLY A 43 -20.17 -0.28 -3.64
N ASP A 44 -21.30 0.46 -3.71
CA ASP A 44 -21.79 1.05 -4.94
C ASP A 44 -20.84 2.15 -5.43
N LEU A 45 -20.65 2.22 -6.74
CA LEU A 45 -19.77 3.18 -7.38
C LEU A 45 -20.58 4.29 -8.09
N THR A 46 -19.90 5.39 -8.37
CA THR A 46 -20.50 6.47 -9.19
C THR A 46 -20.58 6.05 -10.67
N PRO A 47 -21.51 6.62 -11.46
CA PRO A 47 -21.59 6.33 -12.90
C PRO A 47 -20.30 6.56 -13.66
N GLY A 48 -19.48 7.55 -13.22
CA GLY A 48 -18.18 7.82 -13.82
C GLY A 48 -17.17 6.68 -13.59
N LEU A 49 -17.12 6.13 -12.38
CA LEU A 49 -16.28 4.97 -12.06
C LEU A 49 -16.73 3.71 -12.79
N GLU A 50 -18.04 3.48 -12.86
CA GLU A 50 -18.62 2.36 -13.63
C GLU A 50 -18.26 2.46 -15.12
N GLY A 51 -18.36 3.65 -15.70
CA GLY A 51 -17.96 3.89 -17.09
C GLY A 51 -16.48 3.52 -17.35
N VAL A 52 -15.58 3.88 -16.44
CA VAL A 52 -14.16 3.50 -16.54
C VAL A 52 -14.00 1.97 -16.49
N ILE A 53 -14.69 1.30 -15.56
CA ILE A 53 -14.65 -0.16 -15.45
C ILE A 53 -15.12 -0.83 -16.74
N ASP A 54 -16.25 -0.38 -17.28
CA ASP A 54 -16.84 -0.95 -18.51
C ASP A 54 -15.92 -0.76 -19.72
N ASP A 55 -15.26 0.39 -19.82
CA ASP A 55 -14.30 0.68 -20.90
C ASP A 55 -13.09 -0.26 -20.84
N PHE A 56 -12.49 -0.42 -19.65
CA PHE A 56 -11.34 -1.31 -19.49
C PHE A 56 -11.72 -2.79 -19.59
N LYS A 57 -12.90 -3.18 -19.13
CA LYS A 57 -13.39 -4.56 -19.26
C LYS A 57 -13.61 -4.96 -20.73
N ARG A 58 -14.05 -4.02 -21.59
CA ARG A 58 -14.15 -4.25 -23.04
C ARG A 58 -12.76 -4.40 -23.69
N GLN A 59 -11.76 -3.63 -23.22
CA GLN A 59 -10.40 -3.68 -23.77
C GLN A 59 -9.60 -4.90 -23.26
N PHE A 60 -9.85 -5.35 -22.03
CA PHE A 60 -9.10 -6.40 -21.34
C PHE A 60 -10.05 -7.48 -20.75
N PRO A 61 -10.92 -8.13 -21.55
CA PRO A 61 -11.96 -9.03 -21.04
C PRO A 61 -11.38 -10.26 -20.30
N ASP A 62 -10.21 -10.73 -20.73
CA ASP A 62 -9.58 -11.89 -20.13
C ASP A 62 -8.68 -11.56 -18.92
N VAL A 63 -8.22 -10.32 -18.81
CA VAL A 63 -7.27 -9.87 -17.77
C VAL A 63 -8.00 -9.19 -16.61
N LEU A 64 -8.95 -8.28 -16.87
CA LEU A 64 -9.67 -7.54 -15.83
C LEU A 64 -10.82 -8.38 -15.24
N LYS A 65 -10.65 -8.76 -13.98
CA LYS A 65 -11.64 -9.49 -13.19
C LYS A 65 -12.24 -8.57 -12.13
N VAL A 66 -13.51 -8.22 -12.28
CA VAL A 66 -14.24 -7.28 -11.41
C VAL A 66 -15.12 -8.05 -10.43
N TYR A 67 -14.96 -7.78 -9.15
CA TYR A 67 -15.76 -8.34 -8.07
C TYR A 67 -16.40 -7.23 -7.25
N ARG A 68 -17.63 -7.45 -6.80
CA ARG A 68 -18.40 -6.49 -6.01
C ARG A 68 -18.67 -7.04 -4.63
N LYS A 69 -18.64 -6.16 -3.64
CA LYS A 69 -19.02 -6.48 -2.25
C LYS A 69 -19.63 -5.25 -1.57
N GLU A 70 -20.34 -5.46 -0.49
CA GLU A 70 -20.79 -4.36 0.38
C GLU A 70 -19.58 -3.57 0.92
N ASN A 71 -19.74 -2.25 1.07
CA ASN A 71 -18.66 -1.41 1.59
C ASN A 71 -18.22 -1.88 2.98
N GLY A 72 -16.95 -2.18 3.11
CA GLY A 72 -16.37 -2.69 4.36
C GLY A 72 -15.01 -2.08 4.67
N GLY A 73 -14.52 -1.19 3.82
CA GLY A 73 -13.22 -0.55 3.94
C GLY A 73 -12.08 -1.36 3.33
N LEU A 74 -10.96 -0.67 3.10
CA LEU A 74 -9.83 -1.14 2.31
C LEU A 74 -9.31 -2.52 2.74
N GLY A 75 -9.06 -2.73 4.03
CA GLY A 75 -8.50 -4.00 4.51
C GLY A 75 -9.40 -5.20 4.19
N ARG A 76 -10.73 -5.07 4.36
CA ARG A 76 -11.69 -6.13 4.01
C ARG A 76 -11.82 -6.32 2.50
N ALA A 77 -11.72 -5.25 1.73
CA ALA A 77 -11.77 -5.33 0.28
C ALA A 77 -10.53 -6.06 -0.26
N LEU A 78 -9.34 -5.74 0.28
CA LEU A 78 -8.09 -6.40 -0.12
C LEU A 78 -8.02 -7.87 0.32
N ASP A 79 -8.53 -8.20 1.51
CA ASP A 79 -8.61 -9.60 1.97
C ASP A 79 -9.52 -10.44 1.06
N PHE A 80 -10.70 -9.92 0.75
CA PHE A 80 -11.60 -10.53 -0.20
C PHE A 80 -10.96 -10.66 -1.60
N GLY A 81 -10.29 -9.59 -2.08
CA GLY A 81 -9.62 -9.59 -3.37
C GLY A 81 -8.45 -10.57 -3.44
N LEU A 82 -7.67 -10.71 -2.35
CA LEU A 82 -6.59 -11.67 -2.28
C LEU A 82 -7.09 -13.11 -2.50
N SER A 83 -8.25 -13.45 -1.94
CA SER A 83 -8.87 -14.77 -2.16
C SER A 83 -9.27 -15.02 -3.64
N LYS A 84 -9.40 -13.96 -4.46
CA LYS A 84 -9.74 -14.03 -5.88
C LYS A 84 -8.53 -14.04 -6.81
N CYS A 85 -7.34 -13.70 -6.29
CA CYS A 85 -6.09 -13.77 -7.06
C CYS A 85 -5.71 -15.23 -7.29
N ASN A 86 -5.40 -15.58 -8.55
CA ASN A 86 -5.04 -16.96 -8.93
C ASN A 86 -3.52 -17.19 -9.01
N CYS A 87 -2.73 -16.12 -9.03
CA CYS A 87 -1.27 -16.22 -9.09
C CYS A 87 -0.66 -16.21 -7.67
N ASP A 88 0.52 -16.84 -7.53
CA ASP A 88 1.28 -16.81 -6.28
C ASP A 88 1.81 -15.40 -5.96
N LEU A 89 2.30 -14.69 -6.98
CA LEU A 89 2.74 -13.32 -6.82
C LEU A 89 1.58 -12.35 -7.02
N VAL A 90 1.40 -11.43 -6.07
CA VAL A 90 0.36 -10.41 -6.09
C VAL A 90 0.98 -9.04 -5.95
N ALA A 91 0.79 -8.18 -6.95
CA ALA A 91 1.17 -6.78 -6.93
C ALA A 91 -0.01 -5.93 -6.43
N ARG A 92 0.21 -5.14 -5.40
CA ARG A 92 -0.77 -4.19 -4.91
C ARG A 92 -0.74 -2.89 -5.73
N MET A 93 -1.88 -2.24 -5.95
CA MET A 93 -1.96 -0.93 -6.59
C MET A 93 -3.13 -0.12 -6.02
N ASP A 94 -2.89 1.17 -5.72
CA ASP A 94 -3.93 2.14 -5.39
C ASP A 94 -4.57 2.70 -6.66
N THR A 95 -5.82 3.12 -6.56
CA THR A 95 -6.61 3.61 -7.70
C THR A 95 -6.35 5.07 -8.05
N ASP A 96 -5.56 5.78 -7.26
CA ASP A 96 -5.17 7.19 -7.47
C ASP A 96 -3.68 7.38 -7.79
N ASP A 97 -2.88 6.29 -7.77
CA ASP A 97 -1.46 6.29 -8.05
C ASP A 97 -1.14 5.91 -9.51
N VAL A 98 0.11 6.12 -9.94
CA VAL A 98 0.58 5.78 -11.30
C VAL A 98 1.84 4.94 -11.22
N ALA A 99 1.80 3.69 -11.71
CA ALA A 99 2.96 2.81 -11.76
C ALA A 99 3.95 3.25 -12.85
N LYS A 100 5.25 3.20 -12.56
CA LYS A 100 6.28 3.39 -13.59
C LYS A 100 6.33 2.18 -14.51
N SER A 101 6.66 2.38 -15.77
CA SER A 101 6.54 1.36 -16.83
C SER A 101 7.35 0.08 -16.60
N ASN A 102 8.45 0.17 -15.87
CA ASN A 102 9.35 -0.94 -15.55
C ASN A 102 9.10 -1.60 -14.19
N ARG A 103 8.03 -1.20 -13.48
CA ARG A 103 7.77 -1.64 -12.10
C ARG A 103 7.71 -3.15 -11.98
N PHE A 104 6.81 -3.77 -12.72
CA PHE A 104 6.56 -5.21 -12.56
C PHE A 104 7.74 -6.05 -13.03
N ASP A 105 8.41 -5.64 -14.09
CA ASP A 105 9.60 -6.34 -14.59
C ASP A 105 10.70 -6.38 -13.53
N LYS A 106 11.01 -5.24 -12.90
CA LYS A 106 12.01 -5.15 -11.82
C LYS A 106 11.62 -5.97 -10.58
N GLN A 107 10.36 -5.90 -10.15
CA GLN A 107 9.92 -6.67 -8.99
C GLN A 107 9.94 -8.18 -9.25
N ILE A 108 9.51 -8.62 -10.43
CA ILE A 108 9.57 -10.03 -10.84
C ILE A 108 11.01 -10.52 -10.95
N GLN A 109 11.93 -9.69 -11.44
CA GLN A 109 13.35 -10.02 -11.51
C GLN A 109 13.92 -10.31 -10.11
N VAL A 110 13.61 -9.47 -9.12
CA VAL A 110 14.02 -9.70 -7.73
C VAL A 110 13.50 -11.03 -7.19
N PHE A 111 12.22 -11.38 -7.41
CA PHE A 111 11.68 -12.69 -6.96
C PHE A 111 12.32 -13.89 -7.65
N LYS A 112 12.85 -13.73 -8.87
CA LYS A 112 13.58 -14.80 -9.58
C LYS A 112 14.99 -14.98 -9.06
N GLU A 113 15.68 -13.86 -8.82
CA GLU A 113 17.08 -13.87 -8.35
C GLU A 113 17.16 -14.21 -6.85
N HIS A 114 16.12 -13.86 -6.10
CA HIS A 114 16.01 -13.99 -4.66
C HIS A 114 14.70 -14.66 -4.26
N PRO A 115 14.55 -15.96 -4.46
CA PRO A 115 13.32 -16.69 -4.18
C PRO A 115 12.96 -16.75 -2.68
N GLU A 116 13.89 -16.38 -1.80
CA GLU A 116 13.69 -16.27 -0.36
C GLU A 116 12.85 -15.07 0.07
N TYR A 117 12.67 -14.04 -0.79
CA TYR A 117 11.84 -12.90 -0.44
C TYR A 117 10.34 -13.21 -0.57
N ASP A 118 9.59 -12.76 0.44
CA ASP A 118 8.13 -12.86 0.49
C ASP A 118 7.45 -11.55 0.07
N VAL A 119 8.12 -10.40 0.31
CA VAL A 119 7.64 -9.07 -0.04
C VAL A 119 8.74 -8.27 -0.70
N VAL A 120 8.44 -7.70 -1.86
CA VAL A 120 9.30 -6.76 -2.59
C VAL A 120 8.56 -5.44 -2.74
N GLY A 121 9.01 -4.45 -1.97
CA GLY A 121 8.59 -3.07 -2.09
C GLY A 121 9.50 -2.25 -3.00
N ALA A 122 9.29 -0.95 -3.02
CA ALA A 122 10.17 0.02 -3.68
C ALA A 122 9.97 1.42 -3.08
N TRP A 123 10.83 2.35 -3.46
CA TRP A 123 10.60 3.77 -3.20
C TRP A 123 9.45 4.29 -4.06
N VAL A 124 8.90 5.45 -3.68
CA VAL A 124 7.84 6.12 -4.44
C VAL A 124 8.14 7.61 -4.56
N ASP A 125 7.82 8.18 -5.71
CA ASP A 125 7.88 9.61 -5.94
C ASP A 125 6.54 10.25 -5.61
N GLU A 126 6.53 11.17 -4.66
CA GLU A 126 5.33 11.89 -4.27
C GLU A 126 5.06 13.04 -5.25
N PHE A 127 3.86 13.11 -5.79
CA PHE A 127 3.38 14.21 -6.64
C PHE A 127 1.97 14.64 -6.20
N ASN A 128 1.47 15.77 -6.67
CA ASN A 128 0.12 16.24 -6.37
C ASN A 128 -0.81 16.08 -7.60
N GLU A 129 -0.67 16.93 -8.59
CA GLU A 129 -1.54 16.95 -9.77
C GLU A 129 -0.84 16.38 -11.00
N ASP A 130 0.40 16.80 -11.24
CA ASP A 130 1.18 16.42 -12.42
C ASP A 130 2.39 15.56 -12.02
N ILE A 131 2.50 14.37 -12.62
CA ILE A 131 3.60 13.42 -12.40
C ILE A 131 4.96 13.97 -12.85
N SER A 132 4.99 14.98 -13.71
CA SER A 132 6.24 15.66 -14.10
C SER A 132 6.81 16.52 -12.96
N ASN A 133 5.98 16.89 -11.97
CA ASN A 133 6.37 17.69 -10.81
C ASN A 133 6.45 16.85 -9.54
N VAL A 134 7.56 16.11 -9.40
CA VAL A 134 7.85 15.31 -8.21
C VAL A 134 8.21 16.24 -7.04
N ILE A 135 7.46 16.14 -5.96
CA ILE A 135 7.63 16.95 -4.73
C ILE A 135 8.74 16.37 -3.86
N SER A 136 8.78 15.05 -3.72
CA SER A 136 9.76 14.32 -2.91
C SER A 136 9.75 12.83 -3.24
N THR A 137 10.86 12.15 -2.96
CA THR A 137 10.94 10.68 -3.00
C THR A 137 10.87 10.11 -1.59
N ARG A 138 9.98 9.15 -1.36
CA ARG A 138 9.90 8.41 -0.10
C ARG A 138 10.82 7.22 -0.16
N VAL A 139 11.95 7.35 0.51
CA VAL A 139 13.00 6.34 0.63
C VAL A 139 12.71 5.45 1.83
N LEU A 140 12.89 4.15 1.66
CA LEU A 140 12.75 3.14 2.71
C LEU A 140 14.00 2.25 2.77
N PRO A 141 14.26 1.59 3.91
CA PRO A 141 15.36 0.64 4.05
C PRO A 141 15.28 -0.47 3.01
N GLU A 142 16.43 -0.94 2.55
CA GLU A 142 16.53 -1.90 1.47
C GLU A 142 16.38 -3.35 1.96
N TYR A 143 17.14 -3.75 2.98
CA TYR A 143 17.28 -5.15 3.39
C TYR A 143 16.39 -5.52 4.58
N SER A 144 16.06 -6.80 4.67
CA SER A 144 15.12 -7.38 5.65
C SER A 144 15.40 -6.97 7.10
N ASP A 145 16.65 -6.99 7.52
CA ASP A 145 17.01 -6.67 8.91
C ASP A 145 16.81 -5.17 9.21
N GLU A 146 17.17 -4.31 8.28
CA GLU A 146 16.89 -2.87 8.36
C GLU A 146 15.40 -2.56 8.32
N ILE A 147 14.67 -3.26 7.45
CA ILE A 147 13.19 -3.19 7.34
C ILE A 147 12.54 -3.59 8.66
N TYR A 148 13.02 -4.66 9.31
CA TYR A 148 12.51 -5.10 10.62
C TYR A 148 12.73 -4.02 11.71
N GLU A 149 13.92 -3.45 11.79
CA GLU A 149 14.24 -2.38 12.75
C GLU A 149 13.43 -1.10 12.46
N PHE A 150 13.24 -0.77 11.20
CA PHE A 150 12.42 0.37 10.77
C PHE A 150 10.94 0.14 11.11
N ALA A 151 10.44 -1.09 10.97
CA ALA A 151 9.07 -1.47 11.31
C ALA A 151 8.71 -1.25 12.78
N LYS A 152 9.68 -1.18 13.68
CA LYS A 152 9.45 -0.81 15.10
C LYS A 152 9.05 0.65 15.26
N LYS A 153 9.29 1.47 14.25
CA LYS A 153 9.10 2.93 14.31
C LYS A 153 8.10 3.44 13.27
N ARG A 154 8.08 2.88 12.06
CA ARG A 154 7.32 3.38 10.91
C ARG A 154 6.90 2.23 10.00
N ASN A 155 5.90 2.47 9.16
CA ASN A 155 5.53 1.52 8.09
C ASN A 155 6.73 1.30 7.15
N PRO A 156 7.23 0.06 7.05
CA PRO A 156 8.46 -0.24 6.34
C PRO A 156 8.31 -0.47 4.84
N ILE A 157 7.08 -0.54 4.35
CA ILE A 157 6.74 -0.80 2.95
C ILE A 157 5.76 0.25 2.45
N ASN A 158 6.01 0.80 1.28
CA ASN A 158 5.03 1.61 0.56
C ASN A 158 3.96 0.69 -0.03
N HIS A 159 2.79 0.64 0.58
CA HIS A 159 1.72 -0.30 0.25
C HIS A 159 1.35 -0.32 -1.25
N PRO A 160 1.15 0.82 -1.94
CA PRO A 160 0.71 0.80 -3.34
C PRO A 160 1.75 0.26 -4.32
N VAL A 161 3.01 0.12 -3.91
CA VAL A 161 4.07 -0.45 -4.75
C VAL A 161 4.52 -1.84 -4.29
N ALA A 162 3.90 -2.40 -3.26
CA ALA A 162 4.25 -3.73 -2.77
C ALA A 162 3.88 -4.83 -3.80
N MET A 163 4.76 -5.82 -3.94
CA MET A 163 4.48 -7.12 -4.55
C MET A 163 4.84 -8.19 -3.52
N PHE A 164 4.04 -9.23 -3.38
CA PHE A 164 4.23 -10.22 -2.34
C PHE A 164 3.77 -11.61 -2.76
N ARG A 165 4.28 -12.65 -2.07
CA ARG A 165 3.77 -14.02 -2.19
C ARG A 165 2.44 -14.12 -1.45
N LYS A 166 1.42 -14.59 -2.16
CA LYS A 166 0.06 -14.78 -1.61
C LYS A 166 0.11 -15.68 -0.38
N MET A 167 0.80 -16.81 -0.47
CA MET A 167 0.93 -17.74 0.65
C MET A 167 1.55 -17.13 1.90
N ALA A 168 2.52 -16.22 1.78
CA ALA A 168 3.12 -15.56 2.94
C ALA A 168 2.14 -14.59 3.63
N VAL A 169 1.31 -13.90 2.86
CA VAL A 169 0.23 -13.06 3.40
C VAL A 169 -0.82 -13.91 4.09
N GLU A 170 -1.24 -15.03 3.49
CA GLU A 170 -2.21 -15.97 4.06
C GLU A 170 -1.66 -16.62 5.35
N ALA A 171 -0.40 -17.02 5.39
CA ALA A 171 0.27 -17.56 6.58
C ALA A 171 0.32 -16.56 7.74
N ALA A 172 0.39 -15.25 7.44
CA ALA A 172 0.28 -14.18 8.44
C ALA A 172 -1.18 -13.86 8.82
N GLY A 173 -2.18 -14.59 8.28
CA GLY A 173 -3.61 -14.46 8.56
C GLY A 173 -4.31 -13.38 7.74
N GLY A 174 -3.84 -13.08 6.52
CA GLY A 174 -4.47 -12.18 5.55
C GLY A 174 -4.49 -10.70 5.97
N TYR A 175 -5.19 -9.88 5.21
CA TYR A 175 -5.49 -8.52 5.63
C TYR A 175 -6.49 -8.51 6.78
N LYS A 176 -6.19 -7.77 7.84
CA LYS A 176 -7.12 -7.58 8.97
C LYS A 176 -7.53 -6.12 9.05
N HIS A 177 -8.79 -5.92 9.41
CA HIS A 177 -9.31 -4.57 9.60
C HIS A 177 -8.63 -3.90 10.80
N PHE A 178 -7.80 -2.92 10.52
CA PHE A 178 -7.25 -1.99 11.50
C PHE A 178 -7.26 -0.60 10.86
N PRO A 179 -8.28 0.25 11.12
CA PRO A 179 -8.49 1.50 10.39
C PRO A 179 -7.21 2.33 10.26
N LEU A 180 -6.86 2.71 9.04
CA LEU A 180 -5.69 3.52 8.67
C LEU A 180 -4.32 2.81 8.79
N PHE A 181 -4.26 1.58 9.29
CA PHE A 181 -3.01 0.84 9.52
C PHE A 181 -3.10 -0.60 9.02
N GLU A 182 -4.02 -0.92 8.10
CA GLU A 182 -4.27 -2.27 7.57
C GLU A 182 -3.00 -2.89 7.00
N ASP A 183 -2.27 -2.11 6.20
CA ASP A 183 -1.02 -2.50 5.55
C ASP A 183 0.12 -2.68 6.56
N TYR A 184 0.34 -1.69 7.42
CA TYR A 184 1.39 -1.77 8.42
C TYR A 184 1.14 -2.92 9.41
N TYR A 185 -0.12 -3.18 9.76
CA TYR A 185 -0.50 -4.30 10.59
C TYR A 185 -0.23 -5.66 9.90
N LEU A 186 -0.43 -5.74 8.60
CA LEU A 186 -0.08 -6.91 7.82
C LEU A 186 1.44 -7.13 7.83
N TRP A 187 2.23 -6.10 7.51
CA TRP A 187 3.69 -6.20 7.46
C TRP A 187 4.29 -6.62 8.80
N VAL A 188 3.80 -6.08 9.90
CA VAL A 188 4.24 -6.47 11.25
C VAL A 188 4.01 -7.96 11.49
N ARG A 189 2.83 -8.49 11.15
CA ARG A 189 2.53 -9.92 11.33
C ARG A 189 3.38 -10.81 10.43
N MET A 190 3.63 -10.39 9.19
CA MET A 190 4.51 -11.12 8.29
C MET A 190 5.95 -11.14 8.79
N LEU A 191 6.50 -10.00 9.26
CA LEU A 191 7.84 -9.93 9.83
C LEU A 191 7.99 -10.81 11.08
N LEU A 192 7.01 -10.80 11.97
CA LEU A 192 6.99 -11.67 13.16
C LEU A 192 6.85 -13.15 12.82
N ASN A 193 6.27 -13.46 11.66
CA ASN A 193 6.16 -14.82 11.12
C ASN A 193 7.43 -15.27 10.36
N GLY A 194 8.48 -14.43 10.32
CA GLY A 194 9.75 -14.74 9.68
C GLY A 194 9.81 -14.43 8.18
N SER A 195 8.82 -13.79 7.61
CA SER A 195 8.84 -13.36 6.19
C SER A 195 10.02 -12.45 5.89
N LYS A 196 10.63 -12.65 4.73
CA LYS A 196 11.77 -11.87 4.24
C LYS A 196 11.30 -10.76 3.30
N PHE A 197 11.77 -9.54 3.57
CA PHE A 197 11.38 -8.32 2.87
C PHE A 197 12.56 -7.70 2.14
N TYR A 198 12.27 -7.04 1.03
CA TYR A 198 13.24 -6.24 0.29
C TYR A 198 12.55 -5.01 -0.29
N ASN A 199 13.19 -3.85 -0.25
CA ASN A 199 12.75 -2.68 -1.00
C ASN A 199 13.77 -2.36 -2.09
N ILE A 200 13.35 -2.37 -3.34
CA ILE A 200 14.17 -1.92 -4.47
C ILE A 200 14.54 -0.45 -4.22
N PRO A 201 15.85 -0.09 -4.19
CA PRO A 201 16.30 1.28 -3.89
C PRO A 201 16.12 2.21 -5.10
N GLU A 202 14.93 2.16 -5.72
CA GLU A 202 14.51 2.97 -6.83
C GLU A 202 13.01 3.25 -6.74
N SER A 203 12.60 4.44 -7.19
CA SER A 203 11.18 4.77 -7.29
C SER A 203 10.53 4.02 -8.46
N LEU A 204 9.51 3.20 -8.16
CA LEU A 204 8.75 2.42 -9.15
C LEU A 204 7.28 2.85 -9.24
N LEU A 205 6.89 3.91 -8.53
CA LEU A 205 5.52 4.40 -8.51
C LEU A 205 5.51 5.91 -8.23
N TYR A 206 4.62 6.61 -8.91
CA TYR A 206 4.22 7.97 -8.57
C TYR A 206 3.05 7.90 -7.60
N PHE A 207 3.28 8.35 -6.36
CA PHE A 207 2.32 8.35 -5.26
C PHE A 207 1.61 9.70 -5.19
N ARG A 208 0.28 9.70 -5.32
CA ARG A 208 -0.51 10.92 -5.27
C ARG A 208 -0.67 11.40 -3.82
N SER A 209 -0.01 12.49 -3.49
CA SER A 209 -0.05 13.10 -2.16
C SER A 209 -0.87 14.39 -2.20
N SER A 210 -2.12 14.33 -1.76
CA SER A 210 -2.97 15.52 -1.67
C SER A 210 -2.90 16.20 -0.30
N PRO A 211 -3.16 17.51 -0.20
CA PRO A 211 -3.29 18.20 1.09
C PRO A 211 -4.35 17.58 2.00
N GLU A 212 -5.40 17.00 1.43
CA GLU A 212 -6.48 16.29 2.13
C GLU A 212 -5.97 15.01 2.80
N MET A 213 -5.05 14.29 2.17
CA MET A 213 -4.40 13.13 2.76
C MET A 213 -3.65 13.50 4.05
N PHE A 214 -2.92 14.62 4.05
CA PHE A 214 -2.22 15.10 5.25
C PHE A 214 -3.18 15.56 6.34
N LYS A 215 -4.31 16.18 5.98
CA LYS A 215 -5.35 16.54 6.95
C LYS A 215 -5.94 15.30 7.63
N ARG A 216 -6.23 14.24 6.87
CA ARG A 216 -6.77 12.97 7.39
C ARG A 216 -5.82 12.25 8.35
N ARG A 217 -4.49 12.44 8.21
CA ARG A 217 -3.45 11.83 9.05
C ARG A 217 -3.09 12.66 10.29
N GLY A 218 -4.03 13.45 10.80
CA GLY A 218 -3.82 14.28 11.98
C GLY A 218 -5.09 14.53 12.78
N GLY A 219 -4.92 15.17 13.95
CA GLY A 219 -6.00 15.43 14.90
C GLY A 219 -6.15 14.35 15.96
N PHE A 220 -7.02 14.62 16.94
CA PHE A 220 -7.19 13.78 18.11
C PHE A 220 -7.67 12.36 17.78
N SER A 221 -8.63 12.23 16.86
CA SER A 221 -9.15 10.92 16.44
C SER A 221 -8.06 10.04 15.85
N TYR A 222 -7.23 10.60 14.94
CA TYR A 222 -6.10 9.87 14.37
C TYR A 222 -5.07 9.47 15.44
N ALA A 223 -4.75 10.40 16.38
CA ALA A 223 -3.84 10.13 17.48
C ALA A 223 -4.31 8.96 18.36
N CYS A 224 -5.61 8.87 18.65
CA CYS A 224 -6.19 7.75 19.39
C CYS A 224 -6.05 6.41 18.63
N VAL A 225 -6.32 6.39 17.33
CA VAL A 225 -6.17 5.17 16.51
C VAL A 225 -4.70 4.75 16.44
N GLU A 226 -3.78 5.70 16.21
CA GLU A 226 -2.33 5.43 16.18
C GLU A 226 -1.84 4.91 17.54
N THR A 227 -2.32 5.46 18.66
CA THR A 227 -2.00 4.96 20.01
C THR A 227 -2.44 3.51 20.22
N ARG A 228 -3.67 3.17 19.80
CA ARG A 228 -4.16 1.78 19.87
C ARG A 228 -3.30 0.86 18.99
N TYR A 229 -2.90 1.31 17.83
CA TYR A 229 -2.02 0.56 16.93
C TYR A 229 -0.65 0.31 17.58
N LEU A 230 0.00 1.35 18.13
CA LEU A 230 1.30 1.21 18.81
C LEU A 230 1.25 0.27 20.01
N TRP A 231 0.16 0.31 20.77
CA TRP A 231 -0.07 -0.64 21.86
C TRP A 231 -0.24 -2.06 21.33
N HIS A 232 -0.95 -2.22 20.23
CA HIS A 232 -1.21 -3.52 19.63
C HIS A 232 0.08 -4.18 19.08
N ILE A 233 0.95 -3.43 18.40
CA ILE A 233 2.24 -3.97 17.94
C ILE A 233 3.20 -4.32 19.10
N HIS A 234 3.06 -3.65 20.24
CA HIS A 234 3.72 -4.07 21.48
C HIS A 234 3.18 -5.43 21.96
N GLN A 235 1.87 -5.60 22.01
CA GLN A 235 1.25 -6.87 22.40
C GLN A 235 1.66 -8.03 21.48
N LEU A 236 1.91 -7.77 20.20
CA LEU A 236 2.43 -8.75 19.25
C LEU A 236 3.92 -9.07 19.46
N GLY A 237 4.63 -8.31 20.28
CA GLY A 237 6.04 -8.54 20.58
C GLY A 237 7.04 -7.87 19.64
N LEU A 238 6.60 -7.05 18.66
CA LEU A 238 7.51 -6.32 17.77
C LEU A 238 8.33 -5.26 18.52
N VAL A 239 7.71 -4.59 19.49
CA VAL A 239 8.26 -3.43 20.19
C VAL A 239 8.23 -3.67 21.70
N GLY A 240 9.35 -3.46 22.37
CA GLY A 240 9.46 -3.58 23.84
C GLY A 240 8.65 -2.50 24.58
N PHE A 241 8.28 -2.79 25.83
CA PHE A 241 7.45 -1.89 26.67
C PHE A 241 8.04 -0.48 26.80
N GLY A 242 9.35 -0.36 27.11
CA GLY A 242 10.00 0.94 27.26
C GLY A 242 9.93 1.80 25.99
N GLN A 243 10.17 1.20 24.82
CA GLN A 243 10.06 1.89 23.54
C GLN A 243 8.60 2.29 23.22
N THR A 244 7.64 1.46 23.60
CA THR A 244 6.21 1.77 23.45
C THR A 244 5.81 2.97 24.29
N CYS A 245 6.25 3.01 25.57
CA CYS A 245 6.02 4.15 26.46
C CYS A 245 6.63 5.46 25.96
N MET A 246 7.73 5.40 25.20
CA MET A 246 8.31 6.59 24.57
C MET A 246 7.58 6.99 23.28
N ASN A 247 7.26 6.01 22.43
CA ASN A 247 6.67 6.25 21.12
C ASN A 247 5.23 6.80 21.21
N ILE A 248 4.42 6.30 22.14
CA ILE A 248 3.00 6.72 22.25
C ILE A 248 2.88 8.21 22.53
N PRO A 249 3.47 8.80 23.59
CA PRO A 249 3.33 10.23 23.86
C PRO A 249 3.90 11.09 22.72
N LEU A 250 5.09 10.73 22.21
CA LEU A 250 5.76 11.48 21.14
C LEU A 250 4.86 11.60 19.91
N ARG A 251 4.27 10.49 19.46
CA ARG A 251 3.41 10.46 18.29
C ARG A 251 2.05 11.09 18.54
N PHE A 252 1.47 10.84 19.71
CA PHE A 252 0.19 11.44 20.11
C PHE A 252 0.29 12.98 20.04
N PHE A 253 1.28 13.57 20.68
CA PHE A 253 1.48 15.02 20.66
C PHE A 253 1.76 15.54 19.25
N ALA A 254 2.59 14.85 18.46
CA ALA A 254 2.87 15.23 17.07
C ALA A 254 1.60 15.26 16.19
N ARG A 255 0.60 14.41 16.48
CA ARG A 255 -0.68 14.40 15.74
C ARG A 255 -1.67 15.48 16.20
N VAL A 256 -1.63 15.85 17.47
CA VAL A 256 -2.55 16.84 18.05
C VAL A 256 -2.08 18.28 17.81
N ILE A 257 -0.80 18.51 17.54
CA ILE A 257 -0.25 19.84 17.22
C ILE A 257 -1.01 20.46 16.02
N PRO A 258 -1.41 21.75 16.13
CA PRO A 258 -2.12 22.47 15.05
C PRO A 258 -1.37 22.40 13.72
N ASN A 259 -2.13 22.34 12.62
CA ASN A 259 -1.61 22.14 11.25
C ASN A 259 -0.48 23.12 10.86
N LYS A 260 -0.52 24.37 11.39
CA LYS A 260 0.50 25.40 11.13
C LYS A 260 1.92 24.98 11.59
N PHE A 261 2.01 24.21 12.68
CA PHE A 261 3.28 23.75 13.25
C PHE A 261 3.62 22.30 12.85
N ARG A 262 2.61 21.55 12.40
CA ARG A 262 2.77 20.13 12.06
C ARG A 262 3.74 19.90 10.90
N GLY A 263 3.79 20.77 9.91
CA GLY A 263 4.71 20.66 8.77
C GLY A 263 6.19 20.66 9.18
N LEU A 264 6.55 21.48 10.16
CA LEU A 264 7.91 21.56 10.73
C LEU A 264 8.27 20.32 11.56
N VAL A 265 7.34 19.88 12.40
CA VAL A 265 7.51 18.69 13.27
C VAL A 265 7.51 17.41 12.43
N TYR A 266 6.66 17.32 11.41
CA TYR A 266 6.56 16.14 10.54
C TYR A 266 7.85 15.90 9.75
N LYS A 267 8.45 16.97 9.20
CA LYS A 267 9.73 16.87 8.46
C LYS A 267 10.92 16.46 9.34
N ARG A 268 10.90 16.81 10.64
CA ARG A 268 12.03 16.54 11.56
C ARG A 268 11.89 15.27 12.39
N LEU A 269 10.67 14.86 12.75
CA LEU A 269 10.44 13.78 13.72
C LEU A 269 9.68 12.57 13.16
N LEU A 270 8.97 12.72 12.05
CA LEU A 270 8.07 11.69 11.52
C LEU A 270 8.39 11.26 10.08
N ARG A 271 9.37 11.91 9.46
CA ARG A 271 9.95 11.50 8.16
C ARG A 271 11.33 10.89 8.28
#